data_36735d0a9e63f6e14ca5c5d55aa03920
#
_entry.id   36735d0a9e63f6e14ca5c5d55aa03920
#
_cell.length_a   1.000
_cell.length_b   1.000
_cell.length_c   1.000
_cell.angle_alpha   90.00
_cell.angle_beta   90.00
_cell.angle_gamma   90.00
#
_symmetry.space_group_name_H-M   'P 1'
#
loop_
_entity.id
_entity.type
_entity.pdbx_description
1 polymer ?
#
loop_
_entity_poly.entity_id
_entity_poly.type
_entity_poly.pdbx_seq_one_letter_code
_entity_poly.pdbx_strand_id
1 'polypeptide(L)'
;MRNDGPQDGKHDAYQDFLTDISGQFGGRDEEKDFLHSISSESPQEDIRVNVGERLKTVRKDRNLSLTDVAQRTDLAVSLLEDIESGELTPPLGTVIKLAKALDLKMGYFISGEDNLPHTIVRKHDRKVISRYDSHKGKHYGYGYESLAPRKKDRHMEPFLVTLAPSETEEERSTHDGQEFIFVLKGRMEVRLGGEIHILEPGDSIYYDSTVPHLVKCGGETETSILAVLYSER
;
A
#
# COMPACT_ATOMS: atom_id res chain seq x y z
N MET A 1 0.72 18.76 59.40
CA MET A 1 0.70 19.63 58.21
C MET A 1 0.86 18.73 56.98
N ARG A 2 -0.25 18.45 56.28
CA ARG A 2 -0.22 17.67 55.03
C ARG A 2 -0.02 18.66 53.89
N ASN A 3 0.93 18.40 53.03
CA ASN A 3 1.22 19.21 51.86
C ASN A 3 0.69 18.43 50.62
N ASP A 4 -0.51 18.78 50.19
CA ASP A 4 -1.09 18.26 48.93
C ASP A 4 -0.62 19.18 47.81
N GLY A 5 0.34 18.70 46.99
CA GLY A 5 0.73 19.33 45.75
C GLY A 5 -0.28 19.02 44.64
N PRO A 6 -0.49 19.92 43.67
CA PRO A 6 -1.48 19.74 42.63
C PRO A 6 -1.03 18.63 41.66
N GLN A 7 -1.94 17.66 41.40
CA GLN A 7 -1.79 16.72 40.32
C GLN A 7 -2.01 17.46 38.99
N ASP A 8 -0.95 17.58 38.23
CA ASP A 8 -0.98 18.05 36.82
C ASP A 8 -1.68 16.99 35.97
N GLY A 9 -2.98 17.14 35.79
CA GLY A 9 -3.77 16.41 34.79
C GLY A 9 -3.35 16.90 33.42
N LYS A 10 -2.46 16.18 32.77
CA LYS A 10 -2.23 16.33 31.33
C LYS A 10 -3.53 15.95 30.62
N HIS A 11 -4.34 16.93 30.30
CA HIS A 11 -5.50 16.80 29.41
C HIS A 11 -4.94 16.38 28.04
N ASP A 12 -5.35 15.21 27.55
CA ASP A 12 -4.92 14.72 26.27
C ASP A 12 -5.72 15.45 25.16
N ALA A 13 -5.12 16.50 24.62
CA ALA A 13 -5.71 17.33 23.55
C ALA A 13 -6.20 16.52 22.35
N TYR A 14 -5.66 15.31 22.17
CA TYR A 14 -6.10 14.40 21.10
C TYR A 14 -7.44 13.72 21.45
N GLN A 15 -7.64 13.34 22.71
CA GLN A 15 -8.91 12.79 23.18
C GLN A 15 -10.02 13.84 23.17
N ASP A 16 -9.71 15.10 23.52
CA ASP A 16 -10.65 16.23 23.42
C ASP A 16 -11.06 16.49 21.96
N PHE A 17 -10.10 16.47 21.02
CA PHE A 17 -10.35 16.61 19.61
C PHE A 17 -11.25 15.47 19.06
N LEU A 18 -11.00 14.22 19.45
CA LEU A 18 -11.84 13.08 19.04
C LEU A 18 -13.26 13.16 19.62
N THR A 19 -13.39 13.66 20.85
CA THR A 19 -14.68 13.82 21.53
C THR A 19 -15.50 14.95 20.92
N ASP A 20 -14.85 16.05 20.53
CA ASP A 20 -15.50 17.21 19.89
C ASP A 20 -16.01 16.85 18.48
N ILE A 21 -15.23 16.11 17.69
CA ILE A 21 -15.65 15.60 16.38
C ILE A 21 -16.83 14.62 16.52
N SER A 22 -16.78 13.69 17.47
CA SER A 22 -17.87 12.72 17.66
C SER A 22 -19.16 13.38 18.12
N GLY A 23 -19.08 14.48 18.89
CA GLY A 23 -20.22 15.26 19.36
C GLY A 23 -20.90 16.09 18.27
N GLN A 24 -20.15 16.54 17.25
CA GLN A 24 -20.73 17.31 16.14
C GLN A 24 -21.45 16.44 15.09
N PHE A 25 -21.19 15.14 15.05
CA PHE A 25 -21.81 14.19 14.10
C PHE A 25 -22.81 13.21 14.74
N GLY A 26 -23.06 13.34 16.03
CA GLY A 26 -24.00 12.49 16.78
C GLY A 26 -25.40 13.11 16.92
N GLY A 27 -26.20 13.03 15.87
CA GLY A 27 -27.61 13.33 16.02
C GLY A 27 -28.35 13.68 14.75
N ARG A 28 -28.94 12.66 14.10
CA ARG A 28 -30.25 12.72 13.45
C ARG A 28 -30.64 11.35 12.88
N ASP A 29 -31.72 10.82 13.33
CA ASP A 29 -32.35 9.58 12.82
C ASP A 29 -32.89 9.71 11.37
N GLU A 30 -32.84 10.90 10.78
CA GLU A 30 -33.30 11.16 9.41
C GLU A 30 -32.24 10.76 8.34
N GLU A 31 -31.01 10.48 8.74
CA GLU A 31 -29.95 10.06 7.81
C GLU A 31 -30.05 8.59 7.38
N LYS A 32 -30.75 7.76 8.14
CA LYS A 32 -30.93 6.34 7.83
C LYS A 32 -31.85 6.10 6.63
N ASP A 33 -32.88 6.91 6.47
CA ASP A 33 -33.81 6.79 5.34
C ASP A 33 -33.24 7.31 4.02
N PHE A 34 -32.38 8.33 4.07
CA PHE A 34 -31.69 8.83 2.87
C PHE A 34 -30.62 7.86 2.38
N LEU A 35 -29.87 7.21 3.28
CA LEU A 35 -28.86 6.23 2.93
C LEU A 35 -29.48 4.92 2.39
N HIS A 36 -30.69 4.58 2.80
CA HIS A 36 -31.41 3.41 2.26
C HIS A 36 -31.97 3.65 0.85
N SER A 37 -32.24 4.90 0.47
CA SER A 37 -32.75 5.25 -0.86
C SER A 37 -31.65 5.34 -1.95
N ILE A 38 -30.37 5.42 -1.57
CA ILE A 38 -29.23 5.50 -2.50
C ILE A 38 -28.56 4.14 -2.67
N SER A 39 -28.92 3.14 -1.88
CA SER A 39 -28.44 1.76 -2.07
C SER A 39 -29.23 1.01 -3.15
N SER A 40 -29.44 1.63 -4.31
CA SER A 40 -29.66 0.86 -5.52
C SER A 40 -28.32 0.21 -5.84
N GLU A 41 -28.21 -1.05 -5.48
CA GLU A 41 -27.14 -1.97 -5.85
C GLU A 41 -26.96 -1.95 -7.38
N SER A 42 -26.08 -1.09 -7.86
CA SER A 42 -25.38 -1.44 -9.09
C SER A 42 -24.44 -2.59 -8.71
N PRO A 43 -24.38 -3.68 -9.49
CA PRO A 43 -23.43 -4.75 -9.26
C PRO A 43 -22.05 -4.08 -9.26
N GLN A 44 -21.40 -3.98 -8.11
CA GLN A 44 -19.99 -3.63 -8.06
C GLN A 44 -19.28 -4.82 -8.70
N GLU A 45 -18.99 -4.69 -10.00
CA GLU A 45 -17.97 -5.51 -10.62
C GLU A 45 -16.72 -5.34 -9.73
N ASP A 46 -16.35 -6.41 -9.10
CA ASP A 46 -15.14 -6.54 -8.31
C ASP A 46 -13.97 -6.41 -9.28
N ILE A 47 -13.65 -5.16 -9.67
CA ILE A 47 -12.55 -4.85 -10.57
C ILE A 47 -11.30 -5.13 -9.77
N ARG A 48 -10.94 -6.41 -9.69
CA ARG A 48 -9.62 -6.83 -9.24
C ARG A 48 -8.63 -6.23 -10.21
N VAL A 49 -7.85 -5.29 -9.75
CA VAL A 49 -6.76 -4.73 -10.54
C VAL A 49 -5.74 -5.84 -10.75
N ASN A 50 -5.80 -6.50 -11.88
CA ASN A 50 -4.87 -7.58 -12.21
C ASN A 50 -3.61 -6.99 -12.85
N VAL A 51 -2.58 -6.79 -12.02
CA VAL A 51 -1.27 -6.30 -12.47
C VAL A 51 -0.70 -7.20 -13.58
N GLY A 52 -0.86 -8.51 -13.46
CA GLY A 52 -0.35 -9.48 -14.43
C GLY A 52 -1.02 -9.37 -15.80
N GLU A 53 -2.35 -9.23 -15.86
CA GLU A 53 -3.06 -9.03 -17.12
C GLU A 53 -2.65 -7.73 -17.81
N ARG A 54 -2.47 -6.66 -17.03
CA ARG A 54 -2.00 -5.37 -17.57
C ARG A 54 -0.57 -5.44 -18.07
N LEU A 55 0.31 -6.14 -17.36
CA LEU A 55 1.68 -6.43 -17.82
C LEU A 55 1.65 -7.17 -19.14
N LYS A 56 0.91 -8.26 -19.23
CA LYS A 56 0.77 -9.09 -20.42
C LYS A 56 0.22 -8.30 -21.61
N THR A 57 -0.77 -7.44 -21.39
CA THR A 57 -1.37 -6.59 -22.42
C THR A 57 -0.33 -5.62 -22.98
N VAL A 58 0.31 -4.81 -22.12
CA VAL A 58 1.34 -3.84 -22.56
C VAL A 58 2.51 -4.53 -23.25
N ARG A 59 2.99 -5.63 -22.68
CA ARG A 59 4.08 -6.40 -23.30
C ARG A 59 3.74 -6.84 -24.72
N LYS A 60 2.55 -7.41 -24.92
CA LYS A 60 2.07 -7.86 -26.24
C LYS A 60 1.86 -6.72 -27.22
N ASP A 61 1.24 -5.62 -26.77
CA ASP A 61 1.01 -4.44 -27.60
C ASP A 61 2.31 -3.82 -28.11
N ARG A 62 3.39 -3.98 -27.35
CA ARG A 62 4.75 -3.53 -27.71
C ARG A 62 5.57 -4.61 -28.43
N ASN A 63 4.99 -5.76 -28.72
CA ASN A 63 5.67 -6.90 -29.34
C ASN A 63 6.94 -7.35 -28.57
N LEU A 64 6.91 -7.28 -27.22
CA LEU A 64 8.00 -7.72 -26.38
C LEU A 64 7.79 -9.17 -25.94
N SER A 65 8.90 -9.94 -25.89
CA SER A 65 8.92 -11.24 -25.24
C SER A 65 9.08 -11.09 -23.72
N LEU A 66 8.82 -12.14 -22.96
CA LEU A 66 9.12 -12.18 -21.53
C LEU A 66 10.62 -11.99 -21.27
N THR A 67 11.47 -12.52 -22.16
CA THR A 67 12.91 -12.35 -22.08
C THR A 67 13.32 -10.88 -22.25
N ASP A 68 12.66 -10.13 -23.13
CA ASP A 68 12.93 -8.69 -23.31
C ASP A 68 12.58 -7.90 -22.04
N VAL A 69 11.45 -8.23 -21.39
CA VAL A 69 11.07 -7.60 -20.13
C VAL A 69 12.03 -7.99 -19.02
N ALA A 70 12.42 -9.26 -18.92
CA ALA A 70 13.39 -9.77 -17.97
C ALA A 70 14.73 -9.01 -18.05
N GLN A 71 15.26 -8.82 -19.27
CA GLN A 71 16.49 -8.07 -19.50
C GLN A 71 16.41 -6.59 -19.09
N ARG A 72 15.23 -5.96 -19.26
CA ARG A 72 15.01 -4.56 -18.89
C ARG A 72 14.82 -4.34 -17.41
N THR A 73 14.35 -5.34 -16.68
CA THR A 73 13.95 -5.25 -15.27
C THR A 73 14.93 -5.93 -14.33
N ASP A 74 15.84 -6.75 -14.87
CA ASP A 74 16.69 -7.66 -14.09
C ASP A 74 15.88 -8.63 -13.22
N LEU A 75 14.71 -9.06 -13.73
CA LEU A 75 13.83 -10.04 -13.10
C LEU A 75 13.92 -11.39 -13.83
N ALA A 76 13.75 -12.48 -13.08
CA ALA A 76 13.71 -13.81 -13.68
C ALA A 76 12.48 -13.97 -14.59
N VAL A 77 12.65 -14.67 -15.73
CA VAL A 77 11.54 -14.96 -16.66
C VAL A 77 10.43 -15.71 -15.95
N SER A 78 10.77 -16.69 -15.10
CA SER A 78 9.78 -17.45 -14.32
C SER A 78 8.95 -16.58 -13.39
N LEU A 79 9.55 -15.54 -12.79
CA LEU A 79 8.82 -14.57 -11.97
C LEU A 79 7.81 -13.77 -12.79
N LEU A 80 8.19 -13.37 -14.00
CA LEU A 80 7.30 -12.66 -14.93
C LEU A 80 6.15 -13.56 -15.42
N GLU A 81 6.40 -14.85 -15.62
CA GLU A 81 5.37 -15.85 -15.96
C GLU A 81 4.36 -16.00 -14.83
N ASP A 82 4.83 -16.14 -13.59
CA ASP A 82 3.99 -16.24 -12.39
C ASP A 82 3.14 -14.97 -12.20
N ILE A 83 3.70 -13.79 -12.50
CA ILE A 83 2.97 -12.51 -12.46
C ILE A 83 1.90 -12.46 -13.54
N GLU A 84 2.23 -12.75 -14.81
CA GLU A 84 1.29 -12.68 -15.94
C GLU A 84 0.19 -13.74 -15.88
N SER A 85 0.44 -14.88 -15.23
CA SER A 85 -0.57 -15.90 -14.98
C SER A 85 -1.49 -15.58 -13.81
N GLY A 86 -1.12 -14.55 -12.98
CA GLY A 86 -1.82 -14.20 -11.75
C GLY A 86 -1.53 -15.15 -10.58
N GLU A 87 -0.55 -16.06 -10.72
CA GLU A 87 -0.11 -16.94 -9.64
C GLU A 87 0.65 -16.19 -8.56
N LEU A 88 1.29 -15.07 -8.94
CA LEU A 88 2.00 -14.19 -8.04
C LEU A 88 1.54 -12.75 -8.23
N THR A 89 1.20 -12.10 -7.12
CA THR A 89 1.08 -10.63 -7.10
C THR A 89 2.44 -10.04 -6.73
N PRO A 90 3.03 -9.19 -7.61
CA PRO A 90 4.36 -8.66 -7.37
C PRO A 90 4.39 -7.66 -6.21
N PRO A 91 5.47 -7.59 -5.42
CA PRO A 91 5.73 -6.50 -4.50
C PRO A 91 5.74 -5.14 -5.18
N LEU A 92 5.46 -4.05 -4.44
CA LEU A 92 5.37 -2.69 -5.00
C LEU A 92 6.66 -2.28 -5.75
N GLY A 93 7.83 -2.60 -5.21
CA GLY A 93 9.11 -2.33 -5.87
C GLY A 93 9.24 -3.03 -7.23
N THR A 94 8.71 -4.25 -7.36
CA THR A 94 8.66 -4.95 -8.65
C THR A 94 7.73 -4.25 -9.64
N VAL A 95 6.56 -3.75 -9.17
CA VAL A 95 5.64 -2.98 -10.03
C VAL A 95 6.31 -1.69 -10.53
N ILE A 96 7.11 -1.02 -9.70
CA ILE A 96 7.87 0.16 -10.10
C ILE A 96 8.90 -0.19 -11.19
N LYS A 97 9.67 -1.28 -11.01
CA LYS A 97 10.63 -1.75 -12.02
C LYS A 97 9.94 -2.06 -13.35
N LEU A 98 8.80 -2.74 -13.32
CA LEU A 98 8.01 -3.05 -14.50
C LEU A 98 7.48 -1.79 -15.18
N ALA A 99 6.95 -0.84 -14.42
CA ALA A 99 6.46 0.43 -14.92
C ALA A 99 7.58 1.20 -15.65
N LYS A 100 8.75 1.33 -15.00
CA LYS A 100 9.89 2.00 -15.58
C LYS A 100 10.39 1.31 -16.86
N ALA A 101 10.58 0.00 -16.84
CA ALA A 101 11.06 -0.77 -17.98
C ALA A 101 10.13 -0.71 -19.20
N LEU A 102 8.86 -0.44 -18.94
CA LEU A 102 7.81 -0.26 -19.96
C LEU A 102 7.45 1.22 -20.17
N ASP A 103 8.24 2.18 -19.67
CA ASP A 103 7.97 3.62 -19.80
C ASP A 103 6.51 3.99 -19.48
N LEU A 104 6.04 3.50 -18.33
CA LEU A 104 4.70 3.70 -17.81
C LEU A 104 4.78 4.22 -16.37
N LYS A 105 3.74 4.92 -15.93
CA LYS A 105 3.58 5.23 -14.52
C LYS A 105 3.09 3.98 -13.77
N MET A 106 3.51 3.81 -12.53
CA MET A 106 3.02 2.73 -11.65
C MET A 106 1.49 2.70 -11.58
N GLY A 107 0.86 3.89 -11.56
CA GLY A 107 -0.58 4.05 -11.59
C GLY A 107 -1.28 3.30 -12.74
N TYR A 108 -0.63 3.08 -13.88
CA TYR A 108 -1.16 2.28 -14.97
C TYR A 108 -1.50 0.85 -14.51
N PHE A 109 -0.65 0.25 -13.70
CA PHE A 109 -0.82 -1.13 -13.24
C PHE A 109 -1.82 -1.28 -12.11
N ILE A 110 -2.04 -0.23 -11.31
CA ILE A 110 -2.77 -0.31 -10.04
C ILE A 110 -3.99 0.60 -9.95
N SER A 111 -4.27 1.46 -10.95
CA SER A 111 -5.41 2.39 -10.95
C SER A 111 -6.57 1.87 -11.78
N GLY A 112 -7.76 2.39 -11.48
CA GLY A 112 -8.93 2.29 -12.35
C GLY A 112 -8.75 3.12 -13.65
N GLU A 113 -9.81 3.21 -14.46
CA GLU A 113 -9.76 3.92 -15.75
C GLU A 113 -9.94 5.44 -15.63
N ASP A 114 -10.50 5.92 -14.53
CA ASP A 114 -10.79 7.32 -14.29
C ASP A 114 -9.52 8.15 -14.05
N ASN A 115 -9.53 9.40 -14.51
CA ASN A 115 -8.50 10.39 -14.19
C ASN A 115 -9.14 11.68 -13.66
N LEU A 116 -9.60 11.63 -12.42
CA LEU A 116 -10.21 12.75 -11.74
C LEU A 116 -9.15 13.68 -11.12
N PRO A 117 -9.43 15.00 -10.96
CA PRO A 117 -8.50 15.91 -10.30
C PRO A 117 -8.28 15.57 -8.82
N HIS A 118 -9.23 14.91 -8.19
CA HIS A 118 -9.16 14.39 -6.81
C HIS A 118 -9.81 13.02 -6.71
N THR A 119 -9.49 12.30 -5.65
CA THR A 119 -10.13 11.02 -5.31
C THR A 119 -10.35 10.94 -3.80
N ILE A 120 -11.51 10.42 -3.42
CA ILE A 120 -11.83 10.11 -2.03
C ILE A 120 -12.01 8.60 -1.95
N VAL A 121 -11.28 7.96 -1.04
CA VAL A 121 -11.37 6.52 -0.81
C VAL A 121 -11.85 6.30 0.62
N ARG A 122 -13.09 5.86 0.76
CA ARG A 122 -13.64 5.50 2.05
C ARG A 122 -13.06 4.15 2.51
N LYS A 123 -13.04 3.91 3.81
CA LYS A 123 -12.45 2.70 4.39
C LYS A 123 -13.00 1.41 3.75
N HIS A 124 -14.31 1.38 3.49
CA HIS A 124 -15.00 0.22 2.89
C HIS A 124 -14.85 0.13 1.37
N ASP A 125 -14.38 1.21 0.71
CA ASP A 125 -14.20 1.27 -0.75
C ASP A 125 -12.75 0.98 -1.18
N ARG A 126 -11.86 0.68 -0.23
CA ARG A 126 -10.45 0.41 -0.54
C ARG A 126 -10.33 -0.84 -1.39
N LYS A 127 -9.63 -0.72 -2.48
CA LYS A 127 -9.34 -1.85 -3.36
C LYS A 127 -8.06 -2.53 -2.92
N VAL A 128 -8.18 -3.79 -2.57
CA VAL A 128 -7.03 -4.64 -2.29
C VAL A 128 -6.38 -5.00 -3.61
N ILE A 129 -5.12 -4.61 -3.78
CA ILE A 129 -4.32 -4.91 -4.97
C ILE A 129 -3.64 -6.27 -4.80
N SER A 130 -3.19 -6.56 -3.59
CA SER A 130 -2.65 -7.86 -3.22
C SER A 130 -3.17 -8.27 -1.86
N ARG A 131 -3.52 -9.53 -1.73
CA ARG A 131 -3.67 -10.20 -0.45
C ARG A 131 -2.63 -11.30 -0.35
N TYR A 132 -2.09 -11.42 0.82
CA TYR A 132 -1.39 -12.55 1.33
C TYR A 132 -2.27 -13.80 1.16
N ASP A 133 -1.90 -14.70 0.25
CA ASP A 133 -2.58 -15.98 0.08
C ASP A 133 -1.67 -17.12 0.51
N SER A 134 -2.05 -17.79 1.61
CA SER A 134 -1.28 -18.86 2.23
C SER A 134 -1.32 -20.19 1.46
N HIS A 135 -2.11 -20.30 0.38
CA HIS A 135 -2.38 -21.60 -0.24
C HIS A 135 -1.30 -22.12 -1.19
N LYS A 136 -0.30 -21.32 -1.58
CA LYS A 136 0.72 -21.76 -2.57
C LYS A 136 2.18 -21.71 -2.11
N GLY A 137 2.45 -21.59 -0.81
CA GLY A 137 3.80 -21.82 -0.24
C GLY A 137 4.89 -20.81 -0.56
N LYS A 138 4.61 -19.74 -1.30
CA LYS A 138 5.47 -18.56 -1.49
C LYS A 138 4.86 -17.39 -0.75
N HIS A 139 5.28 -17.19 0.49
CA HIS A 139 4.74 -16.15 1.37
C HIS A 139 5.53 -14.85 1.17
N TYR A 140 5.03 -13.97 0.33
CA TYR A 140 5.35 -12.56 0.50
C TYR A 140 4.39 -12.03 1.55
N GLY A 141 4.90 -11.63 2.71
CA GLY A 141 4.11 -11.20 3.86
C GLY A 141 3.36 -9.87 3.70
N TYR A 142 2.96 -9.48 2.46
CA TYR A 142 2.39 -8.16 2.16
C TYR A 142 0.97 -8.25 1.64
N GLY A 143 0.09 -7.45 2.29
CA GLY A 143 -1.17 -7.06 1.69
C GLY A 143 -1.17 -5.54 1.47
N TYR A 144 -1.60 -5.03 0.32
CA TYR A 144 -1.67 -3.60 0.10
C TYR A 144 -2.94 -3.15 -0.59
N GLU A 145 -3.44 -1.99 -0.13
CA GLU A 145 -4.64 -1.34 -0.60
C GLU A 145 -4.27 0.05 -1.14
N SER A 146 -4.65 0.37 -2.38
CA SER A 146 -4.40 1.71 -2.93
C SER A 146 -5.32 2.73 -2.28
N LEU A 147 -4.75 3.88 -1.90
CA LEU A 147 -5.49 5.03 -1.37
C LEU A 147 -5.79 6.09 -2.43
N ALA A 148 -5.37 5.89 -3.68
CA ALA A 148 -5.66 6.78 -4.79
C ALA A 148 -5.96 6.04 -6.11
N PRO A 149 -6.86 5.02 -6.15
CA PRO A 149 -7.05 4.17 -7.32
C PRO A 149 -7.67 4.87 -8.53
N ARG A 150 -8.30 6.04 -8.35
CA ARG A 150 -8.97 6.82 -9.42
C ARG A 150 -8.15 7.99 -9.95
N LYS A 151 -6.86 8.08 -9.59
CA LYS A 151 -5.95 9.15 -10.06
C LYS A 151 -4.80 8.55 -10.84
N LYS A 152 -4.89 8.53 -12.17
CA LYS A 152 -3.91 7.86 -13.04
C LYS A 152 -2.54 8.56 -13.11
N ASP A 153 -2.52 9.88 -13.16
CA ASP A 153 -1.33 10.70 -13.40
C ASP A 153 -0.71 11.24 -12.10
N ARG A 154 -0.97 10.57 -10.99
CA ARG A 154 -0.38 10.92 -9.71
C ARG A 154 1.13 10.68 -9.69
N HIS A 155 1.83 11.47 -8.88
CA HIS A 155 3.26 11.34 -8.62
C HIS A 155 3.53 10.57 -7.32
N MET A 156 2.60 10.65 -6.38
CA MET A 156 2.66 9.91 -5.11
C MET A 156 1.74 8.69 -5.19
N GLU A 157 2.24 7.57 -4.76
CA GLU A 157 1.51 6.30 -4.70
C GLU A 157 1.25 5.93 -3.22
N PRO A 158 0.13 6.39 -2.64
CA PRO A 158 -0.19 6.09 -1.25
C PRO A 158 -0.88 4.73 -1.11
N PHE A 159 -0.41 3.94 -0.14
CA PHE A 159 -0.94 2.62 0.19
C PHE A 159 -1.16 2.46 1.69
N LEU A 160 -2.20 1.74 2.04
CA LEU A 160 -2.25 1.04 3.31
C LEU A 160 -1.64 -0.35 3.09
N VAL A 161 -0.59 -0.66 3.84
CA VAL A 161 0.12 -1.95 3.73
C VAL A 161 -0.03 -2.72 5.04
N THR A 162 -0.38 -3.99 4.91
CA THR A 162 -0.38 -4.96 6.01
C THR A 162 0.81 -5.89 5.84
N LEU A 163 1.67 -5.96 6.84
CA LEU A 163 2.83 -6.82 6.89
C LEU A 163 2.51 -7.98 7.83
N ALA A 164 2.50 -9.19 7.30
CA ALA A 164 2.34 -10.38 8.13
C ALA A 164 3.69 -10.84 8.70
N PRO A 165 3.70 -11.47 9.88
CA PRO A 165 4.89 -12.15 10.37
C PRO A 165 5.35 -13.21 9.35
N SER A 166 6.63 -13.20 9.02
CA SER A 166 7.24 -14.15 8.08
C SER A 166 8.62 -14.55 8.55
N GLU A 167 8.90 -15.83 8.54
CA GLU A 167 10.24 -16.38 8.80
C GLU A 167 11.07 -16.46 7.51
N THR A 168 10.44 -16.21 6.36
CA THR A 168 11.13 -16.28 5.06
C THR A 168 12.10 -15.09 4.94
N GLU A 169 13.33 -15.38 4.57
CA GLU A 169 14.29 -14.35 4.22
C GLU A 169 13.92 -13.79 2.85
N GLU A 170 13.53 -12.52 2.83
CA GLU A 170 13.11 -11.83 1.62
C GLU A 170 14.27 -11.07 0.99
N GLU A 171 14.29 -11.03 -0.33
CA GLU A 171 15.27 -10.23 -1.05
C GLU A 171 15.00 -8.73 -0.87
N ARG A 172 16.08 -7.96 -0.77
CA ARG A 172 15.99 -6.52 -0.67
C ARG A 172 15.53 -5.91 -1.98
N SER A 173 14.63 -4.97 -1.91
CA SER A 173 14.19 -4.18 -3.05
C SER A 173 15.18 -3.05 -3.32
N THR A 174 15.29 -2.66 -4.59
CA THR A 174 16.00 -1.46 -5.03
C THR A 174 15.26 -0.92 -6.24
N HIS A 175 14.85 0.35 -6.19
CA HIS A 175 14.19 1.01 -7.32
C HIS A 175 14.42 2.52 -7.25
N ASP A 176 14.10 3.23 -8.33
CA ASP A 176 14.18 4.68 -8.32
C ASP A 176 13.11 5.31 -7.47
N GLY A 177 13.38 6.53 -6.99
CA GLY A 177 12.46 7.34 -6.22
C GLY A 177 12.71 7.28 -4.72
N GLN A 178 11.67 7.59 -3.99
CA GLN A 178 11.72 7.76 -2.54
C GLN A 178 10.49 7.14 -1.90
N GLU A 179 10.63 6.74 -0.65
CA GLU A 179 9.54 6.23 0.15
C GLU A 179 9.42 6.97 1.47
N PHE A 180 8.18 7.29 1.82
CA PHE A 180 7.78 7.72 3.16
C PHE A 180 6.89 6.64 3.76
N ILE A 181 7.23 6.19 4.97
CA ILE A 181 6.45 5.19 5.69
C ILE A 181 6.13 5.70 7.09
N PHE A 182 4.88 5.53 7.50
CA PHE A 182 4.39 5.84 8.84
C PHE A 182 3.75 4.59 9.46
N VAL A 183 4.16 4.22 10.65
CA VAL A 183 3.64 3.04 11.35
C VAL A 183 2.32 3.38 12.03
N LEU A 184 1.25 2.67 11.64
CA LEU A 184 -0.09 2.85 12.20
C LEU A 184 -0.37 1.89 13.36
N LYS A 185 0.11 0.65 13.24
CA LYS A 185 -0.12 -0.41 14.23
C LYS A 185 0.96 -1.49 14.10
N GLY A 186 1.29 -2.14 15.21
CA GLY A 186 2.28 -3.20 15.26
C GLY A 186 3.71 -2.66 15.25
N ARG A 187 4.67 -3.52 14.97
CA ARG A 187 6.11 -3.20 14.95
C ARG A 187 6.66 -3.47 13.57
N MET A 188 7.35 -2.50 12.99
CA MET A 188 7.97 -2.60 11.67
C MET A 188 9.49 -2.74 11.79
N GLU A 189 10.07 -3.69 11.06
CA GLU A 189 11.52 -3.77 10.83
C GLU A 189 11.83 -3.22 9.45
N VAL A 190 12.78 -2.29 9.38
CA VAL A 190 13.33 -1.78 8.12
C VAL A 190 14.81 -2.11 8.07
N ARG A 191 15.22 -2.81 7.02
CA ARG A 191 16.62 -3.03 6.67
C ARG A 191 16.96 -2.07 5.54
N LEU A 192 17.84 -1.10 5.81
CA LEU A 192 18.21 -0.06 4.86
C LEU A 192 19.74 -0.05 4.70
N GLY A 193 20.24 -0.40 3.52
CA GLY A 193 21.68 -0.59 3.33
C GLY A 193 22.24 -1.63 4.30
N GLY A 194 23.15 -1.22 5.17
CA GLY A 194 23.76 -2.07 6.21
C GLY A 194 23.06 -2.01 7.57
N GLU A 195 22.04 -1.18 7.73
CA GLU A 195 21.42 -0.88 9.01
C GLU A 195 20.05 -1.58 9.17
N ILE A 196 19.68 -1.85 10.41
CA ILE A 196 18.36 -2.39 10.79
C ILE A 196 17.72 -1.42 11.77
N HIS A 197 16.52 -0.97 11.46
CA HIS A 197 15.74 -0.08 12.29
C HIS A 197 14.43 -0.76 12.69
N ILE A 198 14.05 -0.62 13.95
CA ILE A 198 12.75 -1.05 14.47
C ILE A 198 11.92 0.20 14.75
N LEU A 199 10.73 0.23 14.17
CA LEU A 199 9.80 1.35 14.32
C LEU A 199 8.51 0.88 14.99
N GLU A 200 8.02 1.71 15.90
CA GLU A 200 6.79 1.51 16.67
C GLU A 200 5.65 2.40 16.12
N PRO A 201 4.38 2.20 16.51
CA PRO A 201 3.27 3.05 16.08
C PRO A 201 3.53 4.53 16.39
N GLY A 202 3.36 5.39 15.38
CA GLY A 202 3.64 6.82 15.43
C GLY A 202 5.02 7.21 14.89
N ASP A 203 5.92 6.23 14.70
CA ASP A 203 7.21 6.49 14.06
C ASP A 203 7.07 6.57 12.55
N SER A 204 8.01 7.27 11.93
CA SER A 204 8.11 7.36 10.48
C SER A 204 9.55 7.23 10.00
N ILE A 205 9.70 6.80 8.76
CA ILE A 205 10.97 6.78 8.05
C ILE A 205 10.78 7.34 6.64
N TYR A 206 11.79 8.05 6.16
CA TYR A 206 11.89 8.55 4.80
C TYR A 206 13.25 8.17 4.23
N TYR A 207 13.30 7.58 3.04
CA TYR A 207 14.56 7.14 2.45
C TYR A 207 14.52 7.18 0.91
N ASP A 208 15.72 7.22 0.33
CA ASP A 208 15.91 7.03 -1.10
C ASP A 208 15.83 5.54 -1.43
N SER A 209 14.91 5.16 -2.30
CA SER A 209 14.63 3.77 -2.66
C SER A 209 15.72 3.13 -3.52
N THR A 210 16.73 3.93 -3.94
CA THR A 210 17.97 3.45 -4.58
C THR A 210 18.88 2.73 -3.60
N VAL A 211 18.71 2.96 -2.28
CA VAL A 211 19.39 2.18 -1.25
C VAL A 211 18.69 0.82 -1.12
N PRO A 212 19.44 -0.31 -1.15
CA PRO A 212 18.83 -1.63 -0.93
C PRO A 212 18.07 -1.68 0.38
N HIS A 213 16.77 -1.98 0.30
CA HIS A 213 15.86 -1.92 1.45
C HIS A 213 14.92 -3.13 1.51
N LEU A 214 14.49 -3.44 2.72
CA LEU A 214 13.45 -4.42 3.02
C LEU A 214 12.61 -3.90 4.18
N VAL A 215 11.30 -3.91 4.01
CA VAL A 215 10.34 -3.55 5.05
C VAL A 215 9.57 -4.81 5.41
N LYS A 216 9.50 -5.18 6.67
CA LYS A 216 8.82 -6.40 7.13
C LYS A 216 8.15 -6.22 8.50
N CYS A 217 7.30 -7.17 8.86
CA CYS A 217 6.78 -7.25 10.21
C CYS A 217 7.93 -7.51 11.19
N GLY A 218 8.08 -6.66 12.20
CA GLY A 218 9.10 -6.77 13.24
C GLY A 218 8.59 -7.41 14.53
N GLY A 219 7.39 -7.99 14.52
CA GLY A 219 6.74 -8.59 15.68
C GLY A 219 6.05 -9.91 15.35
N GLU A 220 5.33 -10.45 16.34
CA GLU A 220 4.56 -11.69 16.21
C GLU A 220 3.15 -11.47 15.64
N THR A 221 2.70 -10.22 15.56
CA THR A 221 1.38 -9.85 15.05
C THR A 221 1.52 -8.94 13.85
N GLU A 222 0.49 -8.91 13.00
CA GLU A 222 0.45 -8.05 11.81
C GLU A 222 0.76 -6.60 12.13
N THR A 223 1.55 -5.99 11.26
CA THR A 223 1.89 -4.56 11.28
C THR A 223 1.14 -3.84 10.17
N SER A 224 0.54 -2.71 10.46
CA SER A 224 -0.13 -1.85 9.48
C SER A 224 0.63 -0.55 9.34
N ILE A 225 0.93 -0.17 8.10
CA ILE A 225 1.68 1.05 7.77
C ILE A 225 0.98 1.85 6.68
N LEU A 226 1.16 3.16 6.70
CA LEU A 226 0.91 4.03 5.56
C LEU A 226 2.24 4.17 4.80
N ALA A 227 2.28 3.70 3.56
CA ALA A 227 3.42 3.85 2.68
C ALA A 227 3.06 4.81 1.54
N VAL A 228 3.95 5.75 1.25
CA VAL A 228 3.83 6.67 0.11
C VAL A 228 5.11 6.55 -0.71
N LEU A 229 4.97 6.03 -1.93
CA LEU A 229 6.07 5.88 -2.87
C LEU A 229 6.01 7.03 -3.88
N TYR A 230 7.16 7.62 -4.15
CA TYR A 230 7.35 8.61 -5.19
C TYR A 230 8.39 8.09 -6.18
N SER A 231 8.08 8.08 -7.46
CA SER A 231 9.03 7.77 -8.52
C SER A 231 9.06 8.90 -9.54
N GLU A 232 10.25 9.40 -9.84
CA GLU A 232 10.45 10.27 -11.00
C GLU A 232 10.32 9.42 -12.28
N ARG A 233 9.93 10.08 -13.36
CA ARG A 233 9.82 9.43 -14.68
C ARG A 233 11.19 9.08 -15.25
#